data_171cf3b8b1e607c8a261ca37fe44e205
#
_entry.id   171cf3b8b1e607c8a261ca37fe44e205
#
_cell.length_a   1.000
_cell.length_b   1.000
_cell.length_c   1.000
_cell.angle_alpha   90.00
_cell.angle_beta   90.00
_cell.angle_gamma   90.00
#
_symmetry.space_group_name_H-M   'P 1'
#
loop_
_entity.id
_entity.type
_entity.pdbx_description
1 polymer ?
#
loop_
_entity_poly.entity_id
_entity_poly.type
_entity_poly.pdbx_seq_one_letter_code
_entity_poly.pdbx_strand_id
1 'polypeptide(L)'
;MDVLILAAGLGTRMEDLTKDLPKPLLPVKGKLLIDYTFDLIEPLQIENIFVNTHYYADLIQSHINKNYENIKISFEPEILGTGGGIKKIHQNDLLVLNTDNLWQQKFAQEIKNAWDYFQNNQNIDNLLLTKTKSDFHDLEILPDQSIQ
;
A
#
# COMPACT_ATOMS: atom_id res chain seq x y z
N MET A 1 5.22 -11.65 7.85
CA MET A 1 4.27 -11.22 6.76
C MET A 1 5.04 -10.54 5.65
N ASP A 2 4.57 -10.68 4.41
CA ASP A 2 5.08 -9.91 3.28
C ASP A 2 4.19 -8.69 3.03
N VAL A 3 4.77 -7.58 2.55
CA VAL A 3 4.06 -6.33 2.29
C VAL A 3 4.28 -5.88 0.86
N LEU A 4 3.20 -5.49 0.17
CA LEU A 4 3.24 -4.77 -1.09
C LEU A 4 2.75 -3.32 -0.89
N ILE A 5 3.61 -2.37 -1.19
CA ILE A 5 3.29 -0.94 -1.23
C ILE A 5 2.99 -0.56 -2.69
N LEU A 6 1.77 -0.10 -2.95
CA LEU A 6 1.32 0.28 -4.29
C LEU A 6 1.78 1.70 -4.64
N ALA A 7 2.74 1.82 -5.56
CA ALA A 7 3.33 3.07 -6.00
C ALA A 7 3.39 3.25 -7.54
N ALA A 8 2.77 2.33 -8.31
CA ALA A 8 2.80 2.34 -9.78
C ALA A 8 1.76 3.27 -10.44
N GLY A 9 0.89 3.91 -9.66
CA GLY A 9 -0.20 4.74 -10.19
C GLY A 9 0.28 6.02 -10.88
N LEU A 10 -0.39 6.42 -11.99
CA LEU A 10 -0.08 7.64 -12.75
C LEU A 10 -0.37 8.94 -11.98
N GLY A 11 -1.25 8.91 -10.99
CA GLY A 11 -1.64 10.10 -10.23
C GLY A 11 -2.44 11.14 -11.03
N THR A 12 -3.05 10.77 -12.16
CA THR A 12 -3.69 11.70 -13.12
C THR A 12 -4.72 12.64 -12.52
N ARG A 13 -5.42 12.24 -11.45
CA ARG A 13 -6.39 13.09 -10.73
C ARG A 13 -5.75 14.26 -9.98
N MET A 14 -4.44 14.24 -9.78
CA MET A 14 -3.67 15.30 -9.10
C MET A 14 -3.12 16.36 -10.06
N GLU A 15 -3.36 16.18 -11.37
CA GLU A 15 -3.01 17.14 -12.45
C GLU A 15 -1.59 17.71 -12.34
N ASP A 16 -1.47 19.03 -12.16
CA ASP A 16 -0.17 19.71 -12.12
C ASP A 16 0.75 19.23 -10.98
N LEU A 17 0.20 18.70 -9.89
CA LEU A 17 1.01 18.23 -8.77
C LEU A 17 1.83 16.97 -9.11
N THR A 18 1.39 16.19 -10.09
CA THR A 18 2.07 14.95 -10.50
C THR A 18 2.74 15.05 -11.87
N LYS A 19 2.84 16.26 -12.43
CA LYS A 19 3.45 16.46 -13.75
C LYS A 19 4.94 16.12 -13.78
N ASP A 20 5.68 16.52 -12.74
CA ASP A 20 7.13 16.34 -12.66
C ASP A 20 7.56 15.44 -11.49
N LEU A 21 6.61 14.94 -10.71
CA LEU A 21 6.86 14.14 -9.53
C LEU A 21 5.78 13.06 -9.36
N PRO A 22 6.12 11.78 -9.12
CA PRO A 22 5.13 10.74 -8.92
C PRO A 22 4.39 10.97 -7.59
N LYS A 23 3.10 10.64 -7.55
CA LYS A 23 2.22 10.83 -6.38
C LYS A 23 2.85 10.34 -5.05
N PRO A 24 3.51 9.15 -4.98
CA PRO A 24 4.16 8.70 -3.76
C PRO A 24 5.22 9.63 -3.18
N LEU A 25 5.83 10.47 -4.02
CA LEU A 25 6.86 11.43 -3.62
C LEU A 25 6.34 12.85 -3.40
N LEU A 26 5.02 13.07 -3.42
CA LEU A 26 4.45 14.37 -3.09
C LEU A 26 4.66 14.69 -1.61
N PRO A 27 5.16 15.90 -1.28
CA PRO A 27 5.34 16.31 0.11
C PRO A 27 4.02 16.72 0.73
N VAL A 28 3.69 16.14 1.89
CA VAL A 28 2.54 16.51 2.71
C VAL A 28 3.00 16.69 4.14
N LYS A 29 2.76 17.86 4.72
CA LYS A 29 3.18 18.20 6.10
C LYS A 29 4.68 17.93 6.36
N GLY A 30 5.54 18.20 5.36
CA GLY A 30 6.98 18.07 5.50
C GLY A 30 7.55 16.66 5.32
N LYS A 31 6.74 15.68 4.93
CA LYS A 31 7.12 14.29 4.69
C LYS A 31 6.53 13.79 3.37
N LEU A 32 7.20 12.89 2.66
CA LEU A 32 6.65 12.33 1.42
C LEU A 32 5.54 11.31 1.72
N LEU A 33 4.57 11.19 0.81
CA LEU A 33 3.43 10.28 1.01
C LEU A 33 3.86 8.83 1.25
N ILE A 34 4.85 8.33 0.50
CA ILE A 34 5.37 6.98 0.65
C ILE A 34 6.01 6.75 2.04
N ASP A 35 6.63 7.78 2.63
CA ASP A 35 7.29 7.67 3.92
C ASP A 35 6.29 7.47 5.08
N TYR A 36 5.04 7.96 4.93
CA TYR A 36 3.98 7.64 5.89
C TYR A 36 3.63 6.15 5.90
N THR A 37 3.75 5.49 4.74
CA THR A 37 3.53 4.05 4.64
C THR A 37 4.69 3.26 5.26
N PHE A 38 5.92 3.69 5.05
CA PHE A 38 7.08 3.08 5.72
C PHE A 38 7.04 3.23 7.23
N ASP A 39 6.67 4.41 7.76
CA ASP A 39 6.49 4.59 9.22
C ASP A 39 5.38 3.70 9.80
N LEU A 40 4.29 3.50 9.04
CA LEU A 40 3.20 2.63 9.48
C LEU A 40 3.68 1.21 9.71
N ILE A 41 4.51 0.70 8.80
CA ILE A 41 4.95 -0.69 8.82
C ILE A 41 6.20 -0.94 9.67
N GLU A 42 6.91 0.11 10.07
CA GLU A 42 8.14 -0.01 10.89
C GLU A 42 7.97 -0.89 12.14
N PRO A 43 6.89 -0.76 12.95
CA PRO A 43 6.70 -1.57 14.15
C PRO A 43 6.19 -3.00 13.87
N LEU A 44 5.95 -3.36 12.62
CA LEU A 44 5.43 -4.68 12.23
C LEU A 44 6.55 -5.67 11.95
N GLN A 45 6.30 -6.95 12.20
CA GLN A 45 7.23 -8.04 11.87
C GLN A 45 7.09 -8.41 10.39
N ILE A 46 7.86 -7.75 9.53
CA ILE A 46 7.82 -7.92 8.08
C ILE A 46 9.04 -8.72 7.62
N GLU A 47 8.82 -9.68 6.74
CA GLU A 47 9.87 -10.49 6.12
C GLU A 47 10.37 -9.87 4.83
N ASN A 48 9.42 -9.48 3.96
CA ASN A 48 9.74 -8.86 2.68
C ASN A 48 8.86 -7.64 2.44
N ILE A 49 9.48 -6.56 1.95
CA ILE A 49 8.78 -5.36 1.51
C ILE A 49 8.99 -5.22 0.02
N PHE A 50 7.88 -5.17 -0.71
CA PHE A 50 7.86 -4.92 -2.14
C PHE A 50 7.23 -3.55 -2.40
N VAL A 51 7.77 -2.83 -3.37
CA VAL A 51 7.18 -1.59 -3.88
C VAL A 51 7.02 -1.74 -5.40
N ASN A 52 5.78 -1.72 -5.90
CA ASN A 52 5.60 -1.69 -7.35
C ASN A 52 5.77 -0.26 -7.87
N THR A 53 6.39 -0.12 -9.03
CA THR A 53 6.69 1.17 -9.65
C THR A 53 6.44 1.12 -11.15
N HIS A 54 6.01 2.26 -11.72
CA HIS A 54 5.84 2.45 -13.16
C HIS A 54 6.21 3.88 -13.55
N TYR A 55 5.34 4.84 -13.28
CA TYR A 55 5.53 6.26 -13.59
C TYR A 55 6.61 6.86 -12.69
N TYR A 56 7.62 7.47 -13.29
CA TYR A 56 8.81 7.99 -12.60
C TYR A 56 9.46 6.97 -11.64
N ALA A 57 9.55 5.72 -12.09
CA ALA A 57 10.12 4.62 -11.30
C ALA A 57 11.50 4.93 -10.72
N ASP A 58 12.37 5.58 -11.52
CA ASP A 58 13.74 5.92 -11.12
C ASP A 58 13.76 6.90 -9.93
N LEU A 59 12.82 7.85 -9.87
CA LEU A 59 12.73 8.79 -8.75
C LEU A 59 12.30 8.08 -7.47
N ILE A 60 11.30 7.19 -7.56
CA ILE A 60 10.84 6.39 -6.42
C ILE A 60 11.96 5.47 -5.95
N GLN A 61 12.61 4.77 -6.86
CA GLN A 61 13.73 3.87 -6.54
C GLN A 61 14.91 4.61 -5.90
N SER A 62 15.27 5.79 -6.43
CA SER A 62 16.34 6.63 -5.87
C SER A 62 16.01 7.07 -4.44
N HIS A 63 14.76 7.48 -4.17
CA HIS A 63 14.33 7.84 -2.83
C HIS A 63 14.41 6.65 -1.87
N ILE A 64 13.88 5.48 -2.29
CA ILE A 64 13.89 4.26 -1.50
C ILE A 64 15.33 3.83 -1.17
N ASN A 65 16.19 3.70 -2.17
CA ASN A 65 17.57 3.25 -2.00
C ASN A 65 18.41 4.17 -1.09
N LYS A 66 18.05 5.46 -1.03
CA LYS A 66 18.73 6.44 -0.18
C LYS A 66 18.31 6.36 1.28
N ASN A 67 17.05 6.01 1.56
CA ASN A 67 16.45 6.19 2.89
C ASN A 67 16.04 4.88 3.57
N TYR A 68 15.95 3.77 2.82
CA TYR A 68 15.44 2.49 3.32
C TYR A 68 16.33 1.34 2.83
N GLU A 69 16.41 0.28 3.63
CA GLU A 69 17.17 -0.92 3.31
C GLU A 69 16.25 -2.11 3.05
N ASN A 70 16.75 -3.09 2.28
CA ASN A 70 16.07 -4.37 2.02
C ASN A 70 14.68 -4.25 1.34
N ILE A 71 14.46 -3.19 0.56
CA ILE A 71 13.23 -3.01 -0.21
C ILE A 71 13.37 -3.61 -1.61
N LYS A 72 12.42 -4.44 -2.00
CA LYS A 72 12.37 -5.07 -3.33
C LYS A 72 11.52 -4.24 -4.28
N ILE A 73 12.12 -3.65 -5.31
CA ILE A 73 11.39 -2.89 -6.33
C ILE A 73 10.82 -3.86 -7.38
N SER A 74 9.52 -3.77 -7.62
CA SER A 74 8.83 -4.46 -8.70
C SER A 74 8.47 -3.48 -9.81
N PHE A 75 9.38 -3.24 -10.74
CA PHE A 75 9.12 -2.36 -11.88
C PHE A 75 8.09 -2.98 -12.84
N GLU A 76 7.10 -2.19 -13.24
CA GLU A 76 6.05 -2.55 -14.21
C GLU A 76 6.30 -1.77 -15.52
N PRO A 77 6.74 -2.43 -16.62
CA PRO A 77 6.88 -1.76 -17.92
C PRO A 77 5.55 -1.21 -18.44
N GLU A 78 4.47 -1.92 -18.13
CA GLU A 78 3.08 -1.52 -18.36
C GLU A 78 2.34 -1.57 -17.03
N ILE A 79 1.38 -0.66 -16.83
CA ILE A 79 0.58 -0.63 -15.60
C ILE A 79 -0.27 -1.90 -15.51
N LEU A 80 -0.02 -2.70 -14.49
CA LEU A 80 -0.74 -3.94 -14.25
C LEU A 80 -2.01 -3.75 -13.42
N GLY A 81 -2.19 -2.57 -12.81
CA GLY A 81 -3.23 -2.31 -11.81
C GLY A 81 -2.98 -3.09 -10.51
N THR A 82 -3.87 -2.90 -9.52
CA THR A 82 -3.70 -3.52 -8.20
C THR A 82 -3.59 -5.04 -8.28
N GLY A 83 -4.55 -5.68 -8.95
CA GLY A 83 -4.57 -7.15 -9.07
C GLY A 83 -3.38 -7.72 -9.82
N GLY A 84 -2.93 -7.06 -10.90
CA GLY A 84 -1.76 -7.48 -11.66
C GLY A 84 -0.46 -7.30 -10.87
N GLY A 85 -0.32 -6.19 -10.14
CA GLY A 85 0.81 -5.95 -9.24
C GLY A 85 0.90 -7.00 -8.13
N ILE A 86 -0.22 -7.33 -7.50
CA ILE A 86 -0.31 -8.43 -6.51
C ILE A 86 0.12 -9.74 -7.15
N LYS A 87 -0.50 -10.13 -8.26
CA LYS A 87 -0.20 -11.39 -8.96
C LYS A 87 1.27 -11.54 -9.35
N LYS A 88 1.93 -10.45 -9.72
CA LYS A 88 3.35 -10.45 -10.09
C LYS A 88 4.28 -10.79 -8.94
N ILE A 89 3.91 -10.42 -7.72
CA ILE A 89 4.73 -10.56 -6.51
C ILE A 89 4.29 -11.76 -5.67
N HIS A 90 2.99 -12.09 -5.75
CA HIS A 90 2.33 -13.03 -4.85
C HIS A 90 2.93 -14.45 -4.91
N GLN A 91 3.48 -14.88 -3.79
CA GLN A 91 3.90 -16.26 -3.53
C GLN A 91 3.33 -16.76 -2.19
N ASN A 92 2.99 -15.85 -1.27
CA ASN A 92 2.47 -16.10 0.07
C ASN A 92 1.40 -15.04 0.41
N ASP A 93 0.82 -15.13 1.61
CA ASP A 93 -0.09 -14.12 2.12
C ASP A 93 0.56 -12.74 2.14
N LEU A 94 -0.17 -11.72 1.71
CA LEU A 94 0.36 -10.41 1.40
C LEU A 94 -0.50 -9.30 2.00
N LEU A 95 0.12 -8.44 2.79
CA LEU A 95 -0.47 -7.15 3.18
C LEU A 95 -0.27 -6.15 2.03
N VAL A 96 -1.36 -5.58 1.53
CA VAL A 96 -1.31 -4.58 0.44
C VAL A 96 -1.67 -3.20 1.00
N LEU A 97 -0.80 -2.22 0.77
CA LEU A 97 -0.95 -0.85 1.26
C LEU A 97 -0.86 0.16 0.11
N ASN A 98 -1.74 1.16 0.14
CA ASN A 98 -1.68 2.30 -0.76
C ASN A 98 -0.75 3.38 -0.19
N THR A 99 -0.03 4.10 -1.08
CA THR A 99 0.82 5.24 -0.73
C THR A 99 0.08 6.58 -0.68
N ASP A 100 -1.21 6.62 -0.96
CA ASP A 100 -1.99 7.86 -1.02
C ASP A 100 -2.80 8.16 0.27
N ASN A 101 -2.56 7.39 1.31
CA ASN A 101 -3.12 7.60 2.63
C ASN A 101 -2.12 8.27 3.57
N LEU A 102 -2.58 9.21 4.37
CA LEU A 102 -1.79 9.76 5.48
C LEU A 102 -1.86 8.82 6.67
N TRP A 103 -1.12 7.75 6.58
CA TRP A 103 -1.07 6.75 7.64
C TRP A 103 -0.54 7.34 8.95
N GLN A 104 -1.07 6.88 10.05
CA GLN A 104 -0.59 7.18 11.39
C GLN A 104 -0.13 5.88 12.04
N GLN A 105 0.97 5.91 12.75
CA GLN A 105 1.57 4.72 13.39
C GLN A 105 0.60 3.98 14.33
N LYS A 106 -0.39 4.69 14.89
CA LYS A 106 -1.44 4.06 15.72
C LYS A 106 -2.24 2.96 14.99
N PHE A 107 -2.31 3.01 13.64
CA PHE A 107 -2.99 1.97 12.86
C PHE A 107 -2.19 0.67 12.72
N ALA A 108 -0.90 0.67 13.10
CA ALA A 108 -0.09 -0.54 13.02
C ALA A 108 -0.65 -1.70 13.87
N GLN A 109 -1.22 -1.37 15.05
CA GLN A 109 -1.84 -2.39 15.91
C GLN A 109 -3.11 -2.98 15.29
N GLU A 110 -3.92 -2.15 14.61
CA GLU A 110 -5.12 -2.61 13.92
C GLU A 110 -4.77 -3.51 12.73
N ILE A 111 -3.73 -3.15 11.98
CA ILE A 111 -3.20 -3.99 10.89
C ILE A 111 -2.71 -5.32 11.45
N LYS A 112 -1.95 -5.30 12.55
CA LYS A 112 -1.49 -6.54 13.20
C LYS A 112 -2.65 -7.42 13.62
N ASN A 113 -3.67 -6.86 14.27
CA ASN A 113 -4.86 -7.60 14.69
C ASN A 113 -5.61 -8.21 13.49
N ALA A 114 -5.74 -7.45 12.40
CA ALA A 114 -6.36 -7.93 11.17
C ALA A 114 -5.53 -9.05 10.51
N TRP A 115 -4.22 -8.93 10.51
CA TRP A 115 -3.33 -9.98 10.01
C TRP A 115 -3.46 -11.27 10.84
N ASP A 116 -3.41 -11.14 12.17
CA ASP A 116 -3.58 -12.29 13.08
C ASP A 116 -4.96 -12.96 12.89
N TYR A 117 -6.01 -12.14 12.68
CA TYR A 117 -7.35 -12.65 12.36
C TYR A 117 -7.36 -13.40 11.03
N PHE A 118 -6.79 -12.84 9.98
CA PHE A 118 -6.69 -13.45 8.65
C PHE A 118 -5.96 -14.80 8.72
N GLN A 119 -4.80 -14.86 9.39
CA GLN A 119 -4.02 -16.09 9.53
C GLN A 119 -4.73 -17.19 10.31
N ASN A 120 -5.59 -16.84 11.27
CA ASN A 120 -6.33 -17.79 12.07
C ASN A 120 -7.66 -18.27 11.43
N ASN A 121 -8.05 -17.71 10.29
CA ASN A 121 -9.31 -18.01 9.61
C ASN A 121 -9.06 -18.48 8.16
N GLN A 122 -8.76 -19.77 7.99
CA GLN A 122 -8.39 -20.37 6.70
C GLN A 122 -9.49 -20.32 5.60
N ASN A 123 -10.70 -19.90 5.95
CA ASN A 123 -11.82 -19.77 5.01
C ASN A 123 -11.91 -18.35 4.40
N ILE A 124 -10.97 -17.46 4.72
CA ILE A 124 -10.94 -16.09 4.24
C ILE A 124 -9.84 -15.99 3.20
N ASP A 125 -10.22 -15.72 1.94
CA ASP A 125 -9.27 -15.48 0.85
C ASP A 125 -8.76 -14.04 0.84
N ASN A 126 -9.59 -13.09 1.28
CA ASN A 126 -9.26 -11.66 1.32
C ASN A 126 -9.87 -10.99 2.56
N LEU A 127 -9.10 -10.14 3.22
CA LEU A 127 -9.57 -9.30 4.32
C LEU A 127 -9.34 -7.83 3.99
N LEU A 128 -10.38 -7.02 4.08
CA LEU A 128 -10.30 -5.57 3.87
C LEU A 128 -10.43 -4.83 5.19
N LEU A 129 -9.51 -3.89 5.44
CA LEU A 129 -9.63 -2.91 6.51
C LEU A 129 -10.37 -1.69 5.97
N THR A 130 -11.56 -1.44 6.48
CA THR A 130 -12.43 -0.35 6.05
C THR A 130 -12.69 0.65 7.17
N LYS A 131 -13.05 1.89 6.81
CA LYS A 131 -13.49 2.90 7.75
C LYS A 131 -15.02 3.03 7.67
N THR A 132 -15.70 2.76 8.78
CA THR A 132 -17.17 2.74 8.85
C THR A 132 -17.83 4.12 8.95
N LYS A 133 -17.06 5.21 9.12
CA LYS A 133 -17.59 6.58 9.19
C LYS A 133 -16.99 7.42 8.08
N SER A 134 -17.70 7.52 6.97
CA SER A 134 -17.36 8.34 5.81
C SER A 134 -18.64 8.89 5.22
N ASP A 135 -18.61 10.10 4.66
CA ASP A 135 -19.70 10.67 3.88
C ASP A 135 -19.85 9.99 2.50
N PHE A 136 -18.87 9.18 2.12
CA PHE A 136 -18.83 8.39 0.89
C PHE A 136 -18.64 6.92 1.22
N HIS A 137 -19.47 6.06 0.63
CA HIS A 137 -19.41 4.61 0.79
C HIS A 137 -19.21 3.97 -0.59
N ASP A 138 -18.05 3.34 -0.79
CA ASP A 138 -17.75 2.58 -2.00
C ASP A 138 -18.07 1.08 -1.85
N LEU A 139 -18.39 0.65 -0.63
CA LEU A 139 -18.63 -0.74 -0.29
C LEU A 139 -19.84 -0.85 0.66
N GLU A 140 -20.70 -1.81 0.42
CA GLU A 140 -21.72 -2.21 1.37
C GLU A 140 -21.27 -3.42 2.17
N ILE A 141 -21.33 -3.30 3.52
CA ILE A 141 -20.99 -4.39 4.43
C ILE A 141 -22.30 -5.08 4.81
N LEU A 142 -22.44 -6.33 4.40
CA LEU A 142 -23.59 -7.14 4.72
C LEU A 142 -23.58 -7.62 6.17
N PRO A 143 -24.74 -8.09 6.73
CA PRO A 143 -24.83 -8.53 8.11
C PRO A 143 -23.89 -9.70 8.47
N ASP A 144 -23.48 -10.50 7.50
CA ASP A 144 -22.51 -11.59 7.64
C ASP A 144 -21.04 -11.12 7.52
N GLN A 145 -20.83 -9.81 7.46
CA GLN A 145 -19.52 -9.14 7.27
C GLN A 145 -18.88 -9.37 5.88
N SER A 146 -19.60 -9.94 4.93
CA SER A 146 -19.19 -9.96 3.53
C SER A 146 -19.39 -8.60 2.87
N ILE A 147 -18.79 -8.39 1.69
CA ILE A 147 -18.81 -7.12 0.95
C ILE A 147 -19.50 -7.35 -0.39
N GLN A 148 -20.35 -6.40 -0.76
CA GLN A 148 -20.99 -6.34 -2.06
C GLN A 148 -20.55 -5.11 -2.84
#